data_0a0fcca3bc3566e3b110deeb33b0e83b
#
_entry.id   0a0fcca3bc3566e3b110deeb33b0e83b
#
_cell.length_a   1.000
_cell.length_b   1.000
_cell.length_c   1.000
_cell.angle_alpha   90.00
_cell.angle_beta   90.00
_cell.angle_gamma   90.00
#
_symmetry.space_group_name_H-M   'P 1'
#
loop_
_entity.id
_entity.type
_entity.pdbx_description
1 polymer ?
#
loop_
_entity_poly.entity_id
_entity_poly.type
_entity_poly.pdbx_seq_one_letter_code
_entity_poly.pdbx_strand_id
1 'polypeptide(L)'
;YELIKFSAGGLRDFSRIAASNEIMWRDIFFNNQKNISKVIDLFIKNLRSFKKDIRFKNNKSIIKKLLDTKKVRKKIIKLKQDINKPDFGRN
;
A
#
# COMPACT_ATOMS: atom_id res chain seq x y z
N TYR A 1 7.77 -17.12 -6.96
CA TYR A 1 9.06 -16.41 -6.94
C TYR A 1 9.04 -15.17 -7.83
N GLU A 2 8.50 -15.27 -9.03
CA GLU A 2 8.36 -14.13 -9.94
C GLU A 2 7.52 -13.01 -9.33
N LEU A 3 6.42 -13.37 -8.69
CA LEU A 3 5.57 -12.41 -8.00
C LEU A 3 6.32 -11.71 -6.86
N ILE A 4 7.17 -12.43 -6.16
CA ILE A 4 7.99 -11.86 -5.09
C ILE A 4 8.96 -10.84 -5.65
N LYS A 5 9.58 -11.12 -6.80
CA LYS A 5 10.47 -10.16 -7.46
C LYS A 5 9.76 -8.88 -7.85
N PHE A 6 8.58 -8.99 -8.45
CA PHE A 6 7.83 -7.81 -8.91
C PHE A 6 7.30 -6.96 -7.78
N SER A 7 7.00 -7.57 -6.64
CA SER A 7 6.53 -6.84 -5.47
C SER A 7 7.63 -6.62 -4.44
N ALA A 8 8.89 -6.68 -4.87
CA ALA A 8 10.05 -6.74 -3.98
C ALA A 8 10.07 -5.65 -2.91
N GLY A 9 9.75 -4.39 -3.26
CA GLY A 9 9.78 -3.30 -2.29
C GLY A 9 8.72 -3.46 -1.21
N GLY A 10 7.45 -3.59 -1.60
CA GLY A 10 6.34 -3.68 -0.66
C GLY A 10 6.35 -4.97 0.15
N LEU A 11 6.57 -6.11 -0.51
CA LEU A 11 6.58 -7.39 0.18
C LEU A 11 7.77 -7.50 1.14
N ARG A 12 8.93 -7.01 0.73
CA ARG A 12 10.13 -7.03 1.58
C ARG A 12 9.93 -6.19 2.83
N ASP A 13 9.40 -4.98 2.70
CA ASP A 13 9.17 -4.10 3.85
C ASP A 13 8.12 -4.69 4.78
N PHE A 14 7.03 -5.23 4.23
CA PHE A 14 6.00 -5.89 5.02
C PHE A 14 6.54 -7.09 5.77
N SER A 15 7.31 -7.94 5.09
CA SER A 15 7.90 -9.13 5.71
C SER A 15 8.87 -8.77 6.82
N ARG A 16 9.68 -7.74 6.61
CA ARG A 16 10.64 -7.27 7.60
C ARG A 16 9.93 -6.76 8.86
N ILE A 17 8.90 -5.96 8.69
CA ILE A 17 8.15 -5.42 9.83
C ILE A 17 7.43 -6.55 10.57
N ALA A 18 6.75 -7.43 9.84
CA ALA A 18 6.00 -8.54 10.43
C ALA A 18 6.89 -9.55 11.15
N ALA A 19 8.13 -9.69 10.70
CA ALA A 19 9.09 -10.63 11.29
C ALA A 19 9.80 -10.08 12.53
N SER A 20 9.72 -8.78 12.79
CA SER A 20 10.49 -8.15 13.87
C SER A 20 10.05 -8.61 15.26
N ASN A 21 8.75 -8.70 15.52
CA ASN A 21 8.20 -9.18 16.78
C ASN A 21 6.73 -9.59 16.57
N GLU A 22 6.53 -10.88 16.36
CA GLU A 22 5.21 -11.41 16.03
C GLU A 22 4.19 -11.24 17.15
N ILE A 23 4.61 -11.33 18.39
CA ILE A 23 3.70 -11.17 19.53
C ILE A 23 3.20 -9.73 19.64
N MET A 24 4.13 -8.78 19.51
CA MET A 24 3.79 -7.36 19.55
C MET A 24 2.81 -6.99 18.44
N TRP A 25 3.09 -7.44 17.22
CA TRP A 25 2.23 -7.13 16.07
C TRP A 25 0.87 -7.81 16.15
N ARG A 26 0.82 -9.04 16.67
CA ARG A 26 -0.45 -9.70 16.96
C ARG A 26 -1.30 -8.87 17.90
N ASP A 27 -0.70 -8.39 18.99
CA ASP A 27 -1.42 -7.59 19.99
C ASP A 27 -1.90 -6.26 19.40
N ILE A 28 -1.08 -5.61 18.59
CA ILE A 28 -1.46 -4.38 17.89
C ILE A 28 -2.67 -4.63 16.99
N PHE A 29 -2.63 -5.70 16.20
CA PHE A 29 -3.73 -6.03 15.30
C PHE A 29 -5.00 -6.37 16.06
N PHE A 30 -4.92 -7.15 17.13
CA PHE A 30 -6.09 -7.54 17.91
C PHE A 30 -6.72 -6.36 18.64
N ASN A 31 -5.92 -5.45 19.15
CA ASN A 31 -6.41 -4.26 19.85
C ASN A 31 -7.05 -3.24 18.90
N ASN A 32 -6.74 -3.29 17.62
CA ASN A 32 -7.29 -2.38 16.62
C ASN A 32 -8.06 -3.13 15.53
N GLN A 33 -8.65 -4.24 15.88
CA GLN A 33 -9.31 -5.18 14.96
C GLN A 33 -10.32 -4.52 14.03
N LYS A 34 -11.23 -3.70 14.58
CA LYS A 34 -12.30 -3.10 13.80
C LYS A 34 -11.77 -2.16 12.72
N ASN A 35 -10.84 -1.29 13.08
CA ASN A 35 -10.27 -0.33 12.13
C ASN A 35 -9.42 -1.01 11.07
N ILE A 36 -8.61 -1.98 11.48
CA ILE A 36 -7.75 -2.72 10.55
C ILE A 36 -8.61 -3.53 9.57
N SER A 37 -9.66 -4.18 10.06
CA SER A 37 -10.58 -4.93 9.20
C SER A 37 -11.24 -4.04 8.16
N LYS A 38 -11.66 -2.84 8.56
CA LYS A 38 -12.24 -1.87 7.62
C LYS A 38 -11.25 -1.45 6.54
N VAL A 39 -10.00 -1.19 6.92
CA VAL A 39 -8.95 -0.79 5.97
C VAL A 39 -8.68 -1.93 4.99
N ILE A 40 -8.60 -3.15 5.49
CA ILE A 40 -8.38 -4.32 4.64
C ILE A 40 -9.55 -4.52 3.67
N ASP A 41 -10.79 -4.39 4.14
CA ASP A 41 -11.97 -4.52 3.29
C ASP A 41 -11.98 -3.46 2.19
N LEU A 42 -11.62 -2.24 2.53
CA LEU A 42 -11.52 -1.16 1.55
C LEU A 42 -10.40 -1.43 0.54
N PHE A 43 -9.28 -1.93 1.00
CA PHE A 43 -8.16 -2.28 0.14
C PHE A 43 -8.56 -3.39 -0.84
N ILE A 44 -9.24 -4.42 -0.36
CA ILE A 44 -9.74 -5.51 -1.21
C ILE A 44 -10.72 -4.97 -2.27
N LYS A 45 -11.63 -4.10 -1.85
CA LYS A 45 -12.59 -3.48 -2.77
C LYS A 45 -11.87 -2.69 -3.87
N ASN A 46 -10.88 -1.91 -3.50
CA ASN A 46 -10.11 -1.10 -4.44
C ASN A 46 -9.29 -1.97 -5.39
N LEU A 47 -8.70 -3.05 -4.90
CA LEU A 47 -7.97 -4.00 -5.74
C LEU A 47 -8.90 -4.70 -6.74
N ARG A 48 -10.07 -5.10 -6.30
CA ARG A 48 -11.07 -5.71 -7.20
C ARG A 48 -11.51 -4.75 -8.30
N SER A 49 -11.72 -3.50 -7.94
CA SER A 49 -12.08 -2.46 -8.91
C SER A 49 -10.96 -2.25 -9.93
N PHE A 50 -9.72 -2.19 -9.47
CA PHE A 50 -8.56 -2.05 -10.34
C PHE A 50 -8.41 -3.25 -11.27
N LYS A 51 -8.57 -4.46 -10.75
CA LYS A 51 -8.54 -5.70 -11.52
C LYS A 51 -9.61 -5.70 -12.61
N LYS A 52 -10.81 -5.24 -12.26
CA LYS A 52 -11.92 -5.14 -13.22
C LYS A 52 -11.60 -4.18 -14.35
N ASP A 53 -11.00 -3.02 -14.03
CA ASP A 53 -10.59 -2.06 -15.05
C ASP A 53 -9.60 -2.66 -16.02
N ILE A 54 -8.65 -3.43 -15.53
CA ILE A 54 -7.65 -4.11 -16.37
C ILE A 54 -8.33 -5.16 -17.25
N ARG A 55 -9.16 -5.99 -16.62
CA ARG A 55 -9.82 -7.09 -17.31
C ARG A 55 -10.70 -6.62 -18.47
N PHE A 56 -11.43 -5.56 -18.24
CA PHE A 56 -12.36 -5.00 -19.24
C PHE A 56 -11.78 -3.83 -20.03
N LYS A 57 -10.50 -3.57 -19.87
CA LYS A 57 -9.80 -2.48 -20.56
C LYS A 57 -10.50 -1.14 -20.42
N ASN A 58 -10.93 -0.83 -19.19
CA ASN A 58 -11.64 0.41 -18.89
C ASN A 58 -10.64 1.57 -18.81
N ASN A 59 -10.42 2.19 -19.97
CA ASN A 59 -9.40 3.23 -20.14
C ASN A 59 -9.62 4.43 -19.22
N LYS A 60 -10.85 4.96 -19.17
CA LYS A 60 -11.15 6.16 -18.37
C LYS A 60 -10.91 5.90 -16.89
N SER A 61 -11.41 4.78 -16.38
CA SER A 61 -11.31 4.44 -14.95
C SER A 61 -9.87 4.21 -14.55
N ILE A 62 -9.10 3.45 -15.34
CA ILE A 62 -7.73 3.15 -14.99
C ILE A 62 -6.83 4.38 -15.06
N ILE A 63 -7.02 5.23 -16.07
CA ILE A 63 -6.27 6.48 -16.20
C ILE A 63 -6.55 7.39 -15.00
N LYS A 64 -7.82 7.52 -14.61
CA LYS A 64 -8.18 8.33 -13.44
C LYS A 64 -7.51 7.82 -12.17
N LYS A 65 -7.54 6.51 -11.94
CA LYS A 65 -6.90 5.90 -10.76
C LYS A 65 -5.40 6.16 -10.73
N LEU A 66 -4.75 6.01 -11.88
CA LEU A 66 -3.31 6.25 -11.97
C LEU A 66 -2.97 7.72 -11.77
N LEU A 67 -3.79 8.63 -12.30
CA LEU A 67 -3.60 10.07 -12.10
C LEU A 67 -3.78 10.45 -10.64
N ASP A 68 -4.78 9.90 -9.96
CA ASP A 68 -5.01 10.15 -8.54
C ASP A 68 -3.83 9.66 -7.71
N THR A 69 -3.32 8.48 -8.02
CA THR A 69 -2.13 7.93 -7.37
C THR A 69 -0.92 8.84 -7.57
N LYS A 70 -0.74 9.34 -8.78
CA LYS A 70 0.35 10.26 -9.11
C LYS A 70 0.26 11.55 -8.29
N LYS A 71 -0.94 12.09 -8.11
CA LYS A 71 -1.16 13.27 -7.29
C LYS A 71 -0.79 13.02 -5.83
N VAL A 72 -1.24 11.90 -5.28
CA VAL A 72 -0.93 11.52 -3.90
C VAL A 72 0.58 11.35 -3.72
N ARG A 73 1.24 10.70 -4.66
CA ARG A 73 2.70 10.50 -4.61
C ARG A 73 3.44 11.85 -4.60
N LYS A 74 3.01 12.79 -5.44
CA LYS A 74 3.60 14.14 -5.46
C LYS A 74 3.44 14.84 -4.13
N LYS A 75 2.28 14.73 -3.48
CA LYS A 75 2.05 15.31 -2.15
C LYS A 75 2.97 14.71 -1.11
N ILE A 76 3.15 13.39 -1.13
CA ILE A 76 4.02 12.70 -0.20
C ILE A 76 5.47 13.18 -0.37
N ILE A 77 5.95 13.27 -1.59
CA ILE A 77 7.30 13.76 -1.89
C ILE A 77 7.47 15.18 -1.39
N LYS A 78 6.50 16.05 -1.65
CA LYS A 78 6.55 17.44 -1.19
C LYS A 78 6.61 17.53 0.33
N LEU A 79 5.78 16.75 1.03
CA LEU A 79 5.79 16.73 2.49
C LEU A 79 7.14 16.27 3.04
N LYS A 80 7.76 15.29 2.43
CA LYS A 80 9.08 14.81 2.86
C LYS A 80 10.16 15.87 2.65
N GLN A 81 10.08 16.60 1.55
CA GLN A 81 11.00 17.72 1.30
C GLN A 81 10.81 18.82 2.33
N ASP A 82 9.56 19.16 2.65
CA ASP A 82 9.25 20.21 3.59
C ASP A 82 9.75 19.89 5.00
N ILE A 83 9.67 18.65 5.41
CA ILE A 83 10.13 18.21 6.73
C ILE A 83 11.56 17.68 6.73
N ASN A 84 12.19 17.60 5.56
CA ASN A 84 13.57 17.16 5.38
C ASN A 84 13.87 15.81 6.04
N LYS A 85 12.96 14.86 5.86
CA LYS A 85 13.12 13.51 6.38
C LYS A 85 13.33 12.50 5.24
N PRO A 86 14.17 11.47 5.46
CA PRO A 86 14.35 10.44 4.44
C PRO A 86 13.11 9.57 4.28
N ASP A 87 13.05 8.85 3.16
CA ASP A 87 12.01 7.87 2.92
C ASP A 87 12.16 6.70 3.87
N PHE A 88 11.07 6.32 4.54
CA PHE A 88 11.06 5.18 5.43
C PHE A 88 11.29 3.89 4.66
N GLY A 89 12.24 3.08 5.13
CA GLY A 89 12.53 1.78 4.58
C GLY A 89 13.25 1.78 3.23
N ARG A 90 13.71 2.94 2.79
CA ARG A 90 14.35 3.07 1.48
C ARG A 90 15.81 3.45 1.53
N ASN A 91 16.31 3.67 2.70
CA ASN A 91 17.72 4.05 2.86
C ASN A 91 18.54 2.92 3.39
#